data_e88052ffb5fa19368a03f20565f24e23
#
_entry.id   e88052ffb5fa19368a03f20565f24e23
#
_cell.length_a   1.000
_cell.length_b   1.000
_cell.length_c   1.000
_cell.angle_alpha   90.00
_cell.angle_beta   90.00
_cell.angle_gamma   90.00
#
_symmetry.space_group_name_H-M   'P 1'
#
loop_
_entity.id
_entity.type
_entity.pdbx_description
1 polymer ?
#
loop_
_entity_poly.entity_id
_entity_poly.type
_entity_poly.pdbx_seq_one_letter_code
_entity_poly.pdbx_strand_id
1 'polypeptide(L)'
;MPGRKPLPTAVKKVKGTLQKCRTNRYEPRPTVMLGVAPDYMSESAKEAWHYAVTNAPPGLLSALDGAILERWANCSGLYREALSKINRAGISGMIIKTPSGILRRSPLMDVIRDLALEMKGYETEMGFTPASRSRISMPADSLKDNDPWEDIAG
;
A
#
# COMPACT_ATOMS: atom_id res chain seq x y z
N MET A 1 -15.64 -5.65 23.30
CA MET A 1 -15.11 -5.82 21.92
C MET A 1 -14.97 -4.45 21.27
N PRO A 2 -13.81 -4.07 20.70
CA PRO A 2 -13.71 -2.82 19.98
C PRO A 2 -14.63 -2.85 18.76
N GLY A 3 -15.45 -1.82 18.60
CA GLY A 3 -16.38 -1.68 17.49
C GLY A 3 -15.65 -1.54 16.14
N ARG A 4 -16.36 -1.81 15.03
CA ARG A 4 -15.84 -1.65 13.66
C ARG A 4 -15.39 -0.19 13.46
N LYS A 5 -14.18 0.01 12.91
CA LYS A 5 -13.67 1.36 12.57
C LYS A 5 -14.70 2.13 11.71
N PRO A 6 -14.97 3.40 11.99
CA PRO A 6 -15.92 4.19 11.21
C PRO A 6 -15.43 4.35 9.77
N LEU A 7 -16.36 4.25 8.82
CA LEU A 7 -16.06 4.48 7.42
C LEU A 7 -16.04 6.00 7.11
N PRO A 8 -15.12 6.48 6.26
CA PRO A 8 -15.10 7.87 5.79
C PRO A 8 -16.44 8.31 5.18
N THR A 9 -16.77 9.59 5.31
CA THR A 9 -18.05 10.15 4.82
C THR A 9 -18.22 9.99 3.32
N ALA A 10 -17.16 10.12 2.54
CA ALA A 10 -17.17 9.88 1.09
C ALA A 10 -17.62 8.45 0.75
N VAL A 11 -17.10 7.44 1.46
CA VAL A 11 -17.48 6.03 1.29
C VAL A 11 -18.94 5.77 1.67
N LYS A 12 -19.44 6.43 2.73
CA LYS A 12 -20.85 6.33 3.13
C LYS A 12 -21.79 6.94 2.09
N LYS A 13 -21.40 8.07 1.47
CA LYS A 13 -22.18 8.75 0.45
C LYS A 13 -22.38 7.85 -0.77
N VAL A 14 -21.34 7.21 -1.25
CA VAL A 14 -21.40 6.32 -2.41
C VAL A 14 -22.17 5.03 -2.14
N LYS A 15 -22.07 4.50 -0.92
CA LYS A 15 -22.86 3.31 -0.52
C LYS A 15 -24.33 3.60 -0.25
N GLY A 16 -24.79 4.85 -0.38
CA GLY A 16 -26.16 5.23 -0.06
C GLY A 16 -26.51 5.09 1.44
N THR A 17 -25.51 4.84 2.28
CA THR A 17 -25.69 4.64 3.74
C THR A 17 -25.41 5.90 4.55
N LEU A 18 -25.34 7.05 3.88
CA LEU A 18 -25.09 8.33 4.51
C LEU A 18 -26.29 8.77 5.35
N GLN A 19 -26.12 8.76 6.66
CA GLN A 19 -27.08 9.35 7.60
C GLN A 19 -26.59 10.74 8.00
N LYS A 20 -27.36 11.80 7.69
CA LYS A 20 -27.00 13.20 8.00
C LYS A 20 -26.63 13.42 9.49
N CYS A 21 -27.29 12.73 10.39
CA CYS A 21 -27.04 12.81 11.85
C CYS A 21 -25.73 12.13 12.29
N ARG A 22 -25.13 11.24 11.45
CA ARG A 22 -23.89 10.51 11.75
C ARG A 22 -22.73 10.92 10.84
N THR A 23 -22.87 12.05 10.16
CA THR A 23 -21.84 12.57 9.25
C THR A 23 -20.97 13.57 9.98
N ASN A 24 -19.65 13.35 9.99
CA ASN A 24 -18.72 14.36 10.46
C ASN A 24 -18.65 15.48 9.42
N ARG A 25 -19.21 16.66 9.73
CA ARG A 25 -19.20 17.84 8.85
C ARG A 25 -17.81 18.44 8.70
N TYR A 26 -16.91 18.13 9.62
CA TYR A 26 -15.53 18.66 9.69
C TYR A 26 -14.49 17.58 9.34
N GLU A 27 -14.90 16.51 8.63
CA GLU A 27 -13.96 15.49 8.17
C GLU A 27 -12.91 16.14 7.25
N PRO A 28 -11.60 16.04 7.59
CA PRO A 28 -10.55 16.62 6.77
C PRO A 28 -10.56 16.00 5.36
N ARG A 29 -10.45 16.85 4.35
CA ARG A 29 -10.30 16.44 2.95
C ARG A 29 -8.90 16.82 2.49
N PRO A 30 -7.96 15.88 2.47
CA PRO A 30 -6.63 16.18 1.95
C PRO A 30 -6.73 16.51 0.45
N THR A 31 -6.18 17.65 0.07
CA THR A 31 -6.24 18.17 -1.32
C THR A 31 -4.89 18.18 -2.01
N VAL A 32 -3.81 17.91 -1.27
CA VAL A 32 -2.44 17.99 -1.79
C VAL A 32 -1.97 16.59 -2.20
N MET A 33 -1.41 16.49 -3.41
CA MET A 33 -0.78 15.25 -3.89
C MET A 33 0.50 14.94 -3.10
N LEU A 34 0.83 13.66 -3.03
CA LEU A 34 2.11 13.20 -2.48
C LEU A 34 3.28 13.79 -3.27
N GLY A 35 4.29 14.26 -2.53
CA GLY A 35 5.55 14.75 -3.10
C GLY A 35 6.54 13.65 -3.48
N VAL A 36 7.77 14.07 -3.68
CA VAL A 36 8.91 13.18 -3.99
C VAL A 36 9.24 12.33 -2.76
N ALA A 37 9.85 11.16 -3.00
CA ALA A 37 10.34 10.30 -1.92
C ALA A 37 11.39 11.04 -1.07
N PRO A 38 11.40 10.86 0.26
CA PRO A 38 12.42 11.42 1.14
C PRO A 38 13.84 10.99 0.75
N ASP A 39 14.81 11.91 0.82
CA ASP A 39 16.19 11.67 0.35
C ASP A 39 16.92 10.57 1.14
N TYR A 40 16.57 10.38 2.41
CA TYR A 40 17.19 9.38 3.30
C TYR A 40 16.74 7.94 3.02
N MET A 41 15.75 7.72 2.14
CA MET A 41 15.30 6.38 1.77
C MET A 41 16.32 5.69 0.87
N SER A 42 16.42 4.35 0.98
CA SER A 42 17.21 3.54 0.06
C SER A 42 16.67 3.62 -1.37
N GLU A 43 17.52 3.37 -2.37
CA GLU A 43 17.10 3.41 -3.78
C GLU A 43 15.96 2.41 -4.05
N SER A 44 16.04 1.21 -3.48
CA SER A 44 14.97 0.19 -3.60
C SER A 44 13.63 0.68 -3.01
N ALA A 45 13.69 1.47 -1.94
CA ALA A 45 12.51 2.06 -1.30
C ALA A 45 11.98 3.26 -2.12
N LYS A 46 12.85 4.10 -2.67
CA LYS A 46 12.46 5.18 -3.58
C LYS A 46 11.76 4.65 -4.83
N GLU A 47 12.28 3.56 -5.42
CA GLU A 47 11.61 2.89 -6.53
C GLU A 47 10.20 2.42 -6.17
N ALA A 48 10.02 1.83 -4.98
CA ALA A 48 8.72 1.41 -4.51
C ALA A 48 7.77 2.60 -4.29
N TRP A 49 8.27 3.71 -3.74
CA TRP A 49 7.52 4.95 -3.59
C TRP A 49 7.05 5.49 -4.95
N HIS A 50 7.97 5.63 -5.91
CA HIS A 50 7.64 6.10 -7.25
C HIS A 50 6.62 5.19 -7.94
N TYR A 51 6.79 3.87 -7.82
CA TYR A 51 5.83 2.92 -8.35
C TYR A 51 4.43 3.14 -7.78
N ALA A 52 4.30 3.33 -6.48
CA ALA A 52 3.01 3.55 -5.84
C ALA A 52 2.36 4.87 -6.28
N VAL A 53 3.12 5.98 -6.28
CA VAL A 53 2.61 7.30 -6.66
C VAL A 53 2.19 7.34 -8.14
N THR A 54 2.96 6.68 -9.02
CA THR A 54 2.68 6.66 -10.46
C THR A 54 1.47 5.81 -10.82
N ASN A 55 1.25 4.68 -10.10
CA ASN A 55 0.21 3.72 -10.45
C ASN A 55 -1.05 3.83 -9.56
N ALA A 56 -1.02 4.65 -8.51
CA ALA A 56 -2.20 4.89 -7.71
C ALA A 56 -3.24 5.68 -8.51
N PRO A 57 -4.52 5.30 -8.45
CA PRO A 57 -5.58 6.10 -9.05
C PRO A 57 -5.58 7.55 -8.51
N PRO A 58 -5.88 8.56 -9.33
CA PRO A 58 -5.94 9.94 -8.89
C PRO A 58 -6.83 10.12 -7.65
N GLY A 59 -6.33 10.78 -6.62
CA GLY A 59 -7.07 11.01 -5.38
C GLY A 59 -7.10 9.84 -4.38
N LEU A 60 -6.45 8.72 -4.68
CA LEU A 60 -6.30 7.62 -3.72
C LEU A 60 -5.29 7.95 -2.63
N LEU A 61 -4.17 8.53 -3.00
CA LEU A 61 -3.11 8.95 -2.09
C LEU A 61 -3.06 10.48 -1.97
N SER A 62 -2.84 10.95 -0.77
CA SER A 62 -2.73 12.37 -0.44
C SER A 62 -1.45 12.64 0.36
N ALA A 63 -1.10 13.90 0.57
CA ALA A 63 0.05 14.26 1.37
C ALA A 63 0.01 13.71 2.80
N LEU A 64 -1.18 13.49 3.37
CA LEU A 64 -1.33 12.88 4.70
C LEU A 64 -0.96 11.40 4.73
N ASP A 65 -1.01 10.73 3.58
CA ASP A 65 -0.68 9.31 3.45
C ASP A 65 0.83 9.09 3.30
N GLY A 66 1.63 10.16 3.25
CA GLY A 66 3.08 10.08 3.07
C GLY A 66 3.76 9.18 4.09
N ALA A 67 3.39 9.28 5.37
CA ALA A 67 4.02 8.48 6.42
C ALA A 67 3.70 6.97 6.33
N ILE A 68 2.51 6.59 5.88
CA ILE A 68 2.17 5.18 5.69
C ILE A 68 2.82 4.65 4.40
N LEU A 69 2.85 5.45 3.34
CA LEU A 69 3.52 5.10 2.10
C LEU A 69 5.03 4.93 2.29
N GLU A 70 5.66 5.77 3.12
CA GLU A 70 7.07 5.67 3.47
C GLU A 70 7.39 4.32 4.15
N ARG A 71 6.59 3.92 5.13
CA ARG A 71 6.75 2.62 5.81
C ARG A 71 6.60 1.47 4.82
N TRP A 72 5.56 1.49 4.00
CA TRP A 72 5.35 0.47 2.97
C TRP A 72 6.51 0.41 1.97
N ALA A 73 6.98 1.55 1.50
CA ALA A 73 8.07 1.62 0.53
C ALA A 73 9.39 1.10 1.13
N ASN A 74 9.71 1.45 2.39
CA ASN A 74 10.87 0.90 3.09
C ASN A 74 10.76 -0.62 3.30
N CYS A 75 9.61 -1.12 3.73
CA CYS A 75 9.37 -2.57 3.84
C CYS A 75 9.53 -3.25 2.48
N SER A 76 9.02 -2.67 1.40
CA SER A 76 9.13 -3.20 0.03
C SER A 76 10.58 -3.24 -0.45
N GLY A 77 11.35 -2.18 -0.20
CA GLY A 77 12.78 -2.13 -0.53
C GLY A 77 13.56 -3.23 0.19
N LEU A 78 13.44 -3.30 1.52
CA LEU A 78 14.10 -4.32 2.35
C LEU A 78 13.68 -5.74 1.96
N TYR A 79 12.40 -5.96 1.66
CA TYR A 79 11.88 -7.25 1.21
C TYR A 79 12.53 -7.70 -0.10
N ARG A 80 12.63 -6.81 -1.09
CA ARG A 80 13.28 -7.10 -2.38
C ARG A 80 14.76 -7.41 -2.21
N GLU A 81 15.48 -6.65 -1.37
CA GLU A 81 16.90 -6.88 -1.08
C GLU A 81 17.13 -8.22 -0.38
N ALA A 82 16.29 -8.54 0.62
CA ALA A 82 16.36 -9.81 1.32
C ALA A 82 16.08 -11.00 0.40
N LEU A 83 15.05 -10.92 -0.44
CA LEU A 83 14.76 -11.93 -1.46
C LEU A 83 15.89 -12.09 -2.46
N SER A 84 16.49 -10.97 -2.92
CA SER A 84 17.63 -11.02 -3.85
C SER A 84 18.81 -11.80 -3.26
N LYS A 85 19.11 -11.61 -1.97
CA LYS A 85 20.17 -12.37 -1.28
C LYS A 85 19.87 -13.87 -1.26
N ILE A 86 18.63 -14.25 -0.91
CA ILE A 86 18.23 -15.67 -0.87
C ILE A 86 18.26 -16.27 -2.28
N ASN A 87 17.72 -15.58 -3.27
CA ASN A 87 17.67 -16.07 -4.65
C ASN A 87 19.07 -16.29 -5.24
N ARG A 88 20.04 -15.42 -4.92
CA ARG A 88 21.44 -15.60 -5.33
C ARG A 88 22.10 -16.80 -4.65
N ALA A 89 21.77 -17.04 -3.39
CA ALA A 89 22.34 -18.16 -2.62
C ALA A 89 21.59 -19.47 -2.87
N GLY A 90 20.37 -19.44 -3.46
CA GLY A 90 19.51 -20.60 -3.64
C GLY A 90 19.10 -21.24 -2.33
N ILE A 91 19.00 -22.57 -2.31
CA ILE A 91 18.60 -23.32 -1.09
C ILE A 91 19.55 -23.08 0.08
N SER A 92 20.85 -22.88 -0.19
CA SER A 92 21.83 -22.57 0.84
C SER A 92 21.59 -21.24 1.56
N GLY A 93 20.88 -20.31 0.94
CA GLY A 93 20.43 -19.07 1.57
C GLY A 93 19.28 -19.23 2.56
N MET A 94 18.53 -20.32 2.44
CA MET A 94 17.39 -20.63 3.31
C MET A 94 17.79 -21.36 4.59
N ILE A 95 18.98 -21.99 4.60
CA ILE A 95 19.47 -22.85 5.69
C ILE A 95 20.85 -22.36 6.11
N ILE A 96 21.04 -22.21 7.40
CA ILE A 96 22.34 -21.92 7.99
C ILE A 96 22.80 -23.10 8.84
N LYS A 97 24.11 -23.33 8.87
CA LYS A 97 24.74 -24.30 9.76
C LYS A 97 25.27 -23.57 11.00
N THR A 98 24.82 -23.97 12.19
CA THR A 98 25.32 -23.41 13.43
C THR A 98 26.76 -23.89 13.71
N PRO A 99 27.51 -23.23 14.61
CA PRO A 99 28.83 -23.70 15.00
C PRO A 99 28.87 -25.14 15.54
N SER A 100 27.75 -25.60 16.12
CA SER A 100 27.56 -26.99 16.58
C SER A 100 27.16 -27.96 15.45
N GLY A 101 27.13 -27.52 14.18
CA GLY A 101 26.82 -28.37 13.03
C GLY A 101 25.35 -28.58 12.75
N ILE A 102 24.45 -28.02 13.54
CA ILE A 102 23.00 -28.17 13.38
C ILE A 102 22.50 -27.27 12.23
N LEU A 103 21.67 -27.83 11.33
CA LEU A 103 21.02 -27.05 10.29
C LEU A 103 19.81 -26.31 10.87
N ARG A 104 19.73 -25.00 10.62
CA ARG A 104 18.60 -24.15 11.01
C ARG A 104 18.12 -23.30 9.84
N ARG A 105 16.86 -22.91 9.89
CA ARG A 105 16.32 -21.94 8.96
C ARG A 105 17.07 -20.60 9.10
N SER A 106 17.40 -19.97 7.98
CA SER A 106 18.04 -18.66 7.97
C SER A 106 17.15 -17.61 8.64
N PRO A 107 17.67 -16.78 9.55
CA PRO A 107 16.93 -15.65 10.13
C PRO A 107 16.39 -14.68 9.06
N LEU A 108 17.04 -14.60 7.90
CA LEU A 108 16.59 -13.78 6.78
C LEU A 108 15.22 -14.19 6.26
N MET A 109 14.87 -15.49 6.35
CA MET A 109 13.53 -15.99 6.00
C MET A 109 12.45 -15.45 6.94
N ASP A 110 12.78 -15.26 8.22
CA ASP A 110 11.85 -14.68 9.19
C ASP A 110 11.64 -13.19 8.92
N VAL A 111 12.72 -12.47 8.61
CA VAL A 111 12.64 -11.06 8.20
C VAL A 111 11.76 -10.89 6.95
N ILE A 112 11.94 -11.73 5.92
CA ILE A 112 11.13 -11.69 4.70
C ILE A 112 9.65 -11.90 5.02
N ARG A 113 9.34 -12.88 5.89
CA ARG A 113 7.96 -13.16 6.29
C ARG A 113 7.34 -11.98 7.03
N ASP A 114 8.07 -11.39 7.97
CA ASP A 114 7.57 -10.31 8.79
C ASP A 114 7.35 -9.04 7.95
N LEU A 115 8.29 -8.70 7.06
CA LEU A 115 8.12 -7.59 6.10
C LEU A 115 6.89 -7.81 5.18
N ALA A 116 6.68 -9.04 4.68
CA ALA A 116 5.52 -9.35 3.85
C ALA A 116 4.19 -9.17 4.61
N LEU A 117 4.15 -9.50 5.89
CA LEU A 117 2.97 -9.30 6.74
C LEU A 117 2.68 -7.82 7.00
N GLU A 118 3.73 -7.03 7.28
CA GLU A 118 3.60 -5.58 7.45
C GLU A 118 3.13 -4.90 6.16
N MET A 119 3.74 -5.23 5.02
CA MET A 119 3.33 -4.70 3.71
C MET A 119 1.84 -4.98 3.43
N LYS A 120 1.37 -6.19 3.68
CA LYS A 120 -0.05 -6.54 3.51
C LYS A 120 -0.97 -5.67 4.38
N GLY A 121 -0.54 -5.31 5.58
CA GLY A 121 -1.27 -4.37 6.44
C GLY A 121 -1.40 -2.99 5.78
N TYR A 122 -0.28 -2.40 5.40
CA TYR A 122 -0.23 -1.10 4.74
C TYR A 122 -1.00 -1.08 3.40
N GLU A 123 -0.84 -2.10 2.58
CA GLU A 123 -1.56 -2.25 1.31
C GLU A 123 -3.08 -2.28 1.49
N THR A 124 -3.54 -2.92 2.56
CA THR A 124 -4.97 -2.97 2.88
C THR A 124 -5.49 -1.60 3.32
N GLU A 125 -4.70 -0.85 4.11
CA GLU A 125 -5.07 0.48 4.59
C GLU A 125 -5.05 1.53 3.46
N MET A 126 -4.04 1.49 2.59
CA MET A 126 -3.90 2.40 1.43
C MET A 126 -4.81 2.04 0.24
N GLY A 127 -5.52 0.92 0.27
CA GLY A 127 -6.38 0.54 -0.83
C GLY A 127 -5.65 -0.10 -2.02
N PHE A 128 -4.45 -0.62 -1.84
CA PHE A 128 -3.66 -1.23 -2.92
C PHE A 128 -4.10 -2.64 -3.29
N THR A 129 -4.86 -3.30 -2.44
CA THR A 129 -5.38 -4.64 -2.74
C THR A 129 -6.70 -4.59 -3.52
N PRO A 130 -7.03 -5.57 -4.38
CA PRO A 130 -8.31 -5.63 -5.08
C PRO A 130 -9.51 -5.57 -4.12
N ALA A 131 -9.42 -6.28 -2.98
CA ALA A 131 -10.48 -6.30 -1.97
C ALA A 131 -10.65 -4.96 -1.24
N SER A 132 -9.59 -4.20 -1.03
CA SER A 132 -9.67 -2.87 -0.43
C SER A 132 -10.19 -1.84 -1.46
N ARG A 133 -9.76 -1.92 -2.71
CA ARG A 133 -10.25 -1.05 -3.81
C ARG A 133 -11.75 -1.16 -4.02
N SER A 134 -12.33 -2.35 -3.95
CA SER A 134 -13.78 -2.53 -4.07
C SER A 134 -14.57 -1.81 -2.97
N ARG A 135 -13.91 -1.39 -1.88
CA ARG A 135 -14.50 -0.64 -0.76
C ARG A 135 -14.26 0.87 -0.85
N ILE A 136 -13.40 1.30 -1.78
CA ILE A 136 -13.07 2.71 -2.03
C ILE A 136 -13.88 3.14 -3.24
N SER A 137 -14.67 4.19 -3.09
CA SER A 137 -15.39 4.81 -4.20
C SER A 137 -14.72 6.13 -4.51
N MET A 138 -14.22 6.25 -5.70
CA MET A 138 -13.63 7.47 -6.24
C MET A 138 -14.73 8.38 -6.76
N PRO A 139 -14.61 9.72 -6.66
CA PRO A 139 -15.53 10.65 -7.34
C PRO A 139 -15.53 10.39 -8.84
N ALA A 140 -16.70 10.45 -9.47
CA ALA A 140 -16.86 10.20 -10.92
C ALA A 140 -16.01 11.13 -11.81
N ASP A 141 -15.65 12.33 -11.32
CA ASP A 141 -14.80 13.27 -12.04
C ASP A 141 -13.34 12.82 -12.20
N SER A 142 -12.88 11.85 -11.39
CA SER A 142 -11.55 11.28 -11.55
C SER A 142 -11.46 10.17 -12.60
N LEU A 143 -12.60 9.77 -13.17
CA LEU A 143 -12.73 8.70 -14.18
C LEU A 143 -12.93 9.27 -15.61
N LYS A 144 -12.83 10.59 -15.78
CA LYS A 144 -13.11 11.24 -17.07
C LYS A 144 -12.00 11.19 -18.11
N ASP A 145 -11.04 10.29 -18.00
CA ASP A 145 -10.10 10.07 -19.09
C ASP A 145 -10.07 8.59 -19.48
N ASN A 146 -10.53 8.35 -20.71
CA ASN A 146 -10.52 7.11 -21.47
C ASN A 146 -11.66 6.11 -21.18
N ASP A 147 -12.88 6.45 -21.59
CA ASP A 147 -13.79 5.43 -22.05
C ASP A 147 -13.51 5.16 -23.56
N PRO A 148 -12.87 4.01 -23.91
CA PRO A 148 -12.57 3.68 -25.31
C PRO A 148 -13.82 3.45 -26.16
N TRP A 149 -15.01 3.52 -25.56
CA TRP A 149 -16.29 3.20 -26.20
C TRP A 149 -17.14 4.43 -26.49
N GLU A 150 -16.76 5.63 -26.03
CA GLU A 150 -17.50 6.87 -26.34
C GLU A 150 -17.49 7.19 -27.85
N ASP A 151 -16.44 6.80 -28.58
CA ASP A 151 -16.29 7.03 -30.00
C ASP A 151 -17.11 6.05 -30.91
N ILE A 152 -17.77 5.05 -30.32
CA ILE A 152 -18.50 4.00 -31.09
C ILE A 152 -20.03 4.22 -31.06
N ALA A 153 -20.51 5.15 -30.24
CA ALA A 153 -21.96 5.42 -30.08
C ALA A 153 -22.45 6.66 -30.85
N GLY A 154 -21.68 7.14 -31.85
CA GLY A 154 -22.07 8.24 -32.77
C GLY A 154 -22.60 7.76 -34.09
#